data_8e7f26326ea40e8f4108e346f63e74ee
#
_entry.id   8e7f26326ea40e8f4108e346f63e74ee
#
_cell.length_a   1.000
_cell.length_b   1.000
_cell.length_c   1.000
_cell.angle_alpha   90.00
_cell.angle_beta   90.00
_cell.angle_gamma   90.00
#
_symmetry.space_group_name_H-M   'P 1'
#
loop_
_entity.id
_entity.type
_entity.pdbx_description
1 polymer ?
#
loop_
_entity_poly.entity_id
_entity_poly.type
_entity_poly.pdbx_seq_one_letter_code
_entity_poly.pdbx_strand_id
1 'polypeptide(L)'
;MSVAEHSELVDVATGLVSRAHLHALAEAQRQPESTWIDAVCAIRAAEAQLFVAQPGTLPEVPAEGAARHTCVGLLQEAEQSLARIPPGDGPVSLALIRAYLTDAIVETAGREP
;
A
#
# COMPACT_ATOMS: atom_id res chain seq x y z
N MET A 1 -19.54 -6.56 -9.50
CA MET A 1 -18.53 -5.49 -9.67
C MET A 1 -17.88 -5.64 -11.04
N SER A 2 -17.71 -4.54 -11.76
CA SER A 2 -17.15 -4.56 -13.10
C SER A 2 -15.61 -4.60 -13.06
N VAL A 3 -14.99 -4.94 -14.21
CA VAL A 3 -13.54 -4.90 -14.36
C VAL A 3 -13.00 -3.47 -14.13
N ALA A 4 -13.72 -2.46 -14.59
CA ALA A 4 -13.34 -1.07 -14.40
C ALA A 4 -13.33 -0.68 -12.92
N GLU A 5 -14.31 -1.16 -12.15
CA GLU A 5 -14.39 -0.89 -10.71
C GLU A 5 -13.26 -1.58 -9.96
N HIS A 6 -12.90 -2.83 -10.34
CA HIS A 6 -11.73 -3.52 -9.78
C HIS A 6 -10.45 -2.72 -10.05
N SER A 7 -10.29 -2.27 -11.27
CA SER A 7 -9.13 -1.50 -11.69
C SER A 7 -8.99 -0.21 -10.88
N GLU A 8 -10.08 0.51 -10.64
CA GLU A 8 -10.08 1.72 -9.83
C GLU A 8 -9.64 1.43 -8.39
N LEU A 9 -10.15 0.35 -7.80
CA LEU A 9 -9.80 -0.02 -6.43
C LEU A 9 -8.33 -0.39 -6.31
N VAL A 10 -7.79 -1.09 -7.30
CA VAL A 10 -6.35 -1.42 -7.34
C VAL A 10 -5.52 -0.15 -7.54
N ASP A 11 -5.95 0.78 -8.39
CA ASP A 11 -5.25 2.04 -8.61
C ASP A 11 -5.18 2.88 -7.33
N VAL A 12 -6.30 2.98 -6.60
CA VAL A 12 -6.35 3.69 -5.33
C VAL A 12 -5.38 3.05 -4.33
N ALA A 13 -5.40 1.73 -4.21
CA ALA A 13 -4.50 1.01 -3.32
C ALA A 13 -3.03 1.25 -3.70
N THR A 14 -2.71 1.21 -5.00
CA THR A 14 -1.35 1.44 -5.49
C THR A 14 -0.86 2.84 -5.12
N GLY A 15 -1.69 3.84 -5.31
CA GLY A 15 -1.36 5.22 -4.95
C GLY A 15 -1.10 5.39 -3.45
N LEU A 16 -1.94 4.78 -2.62
CA LEU A 16 -1.79 4.85 -1.16
C LEU A 16 -0.52 4.14 -0.69
N VAL A 17 -0.21 2.98 -1.24
CA VAL A 17 1.00 2.22 -0.89
C VAL A 17 2.24 2.98 -1.33
N SER A 18 2.23 3.58 -2.52
CA SER A 18 3.35 4.40 -3.01
C SER A 18 3.58 5.61 -2.09
N ARG A 19 2.52 6.24 -1.62
CA ARG A 19 2.62 7.35 -0.66
C ARG A 19 3.21 6.88 0.67
N ALA A 20 2.76 5.73 1.16
CA ALA A 20 3.28 5.13 2.38
C ALA A 20 4.77 4.80 2.24
N HIS A 21 5.19 4.30 1.07
CA HIS A 21 6.59 4.02 0.77
C HIS A 21 7.45 5.28 0.91
N LEU A 22 7.03 6.38 0.30
CA LEU A 22 7.76 7.65 0.38
C LEU A 22 7.84 8.17 1.82
N HIS A 23 6.75 8.04 2.56
CA HIS A 23 6.69 8.44 3.95
C HIS A 23 7.64 7.63 4.82
N ALA A 24 7.63 6.30 4.66
CA ALA A 24 8.51 5.40 5.41
C ALA A 24 9.99 5.63 5.05
N LEU A 25 10.28 5.89 3.77
CA LEU A 25 11.63 6.19 3.31
C LEU A 25 12.16 7.48 3.93
N ALA A 26 11.32 8.51 4.03
CA ALA A 26 11.67 9.76 4.69
C ALA A 26 11.98 9.54 6.18
N GLU A 27 11.19 8.71 6.86
CA GLU A 27 11.43 8.36 8.25
C GLU A 27 12.74 7.58 8.42
N ALA A 28 13.03 6.63 7.52
CA ALA A 28 14.27 5.88 7.54
C ALA A 28 15.49 6.79 7.35
N GLN A 29 15.38 7.80 6.50
CA GLN A 29 16.46 8.78 6.27
C GLN A 29 16.65 9.69 7.48
N ARG A 30 15.57 10.06 8.16
CA ARG A 30 15.61 10.89 9.35
C ARG A 30 16.16 10.15 10.56
N GLN A 31 15.93 8.83 10.64
CA GLN A 31 16.28 7.98 11.77
C GLN A 31 17.05 6.76 11.28
N PRO A 32 18.28 6.95 10.76
CA PRO A 32 19.02 5.84 10.13
C PRO A 32 19.41 4.71 11.11
N GLU A 33 19.41 4.98 12.40
CA GLU A 33 19.69 3.98 13.42
C GLU A 33 18.48 3.15 13.81
N SER A 34 17.29 3.53 13.33
CA SER A 34 16.05 2.80 13.59
C SER A 34 15.87 1.66 12.61
N THR A 35 14.86 0.83 12.87
CA THR A 35 14.52 -0.28 11.99
C THR A 35 13.48 0.11 10.93
N TRP A 36 13.32 1.40 10.63
CA TRP A 36 12.39 1.86 9.59
C TRP A 36 12.69 1.25 8.22
N ILE A 37 13.94 0.88 7.96
CA ILE A 37 14.29 0.22 6.70
C ILE A 37 13.55 -1.11 6.52
N ASP A 38 13.25 -1.82 7.60
CA ASP A 38 12.47 -3.06 7.52
C ASP A 38 11.04 -2.77 7.05
N ALA A 39 10.44 -1.69 7.55
CA ALA A 39 9.13 -1.24 7.10
C ALA A 39 9.17 -0.82 5.62
N VAL A 40 10.20 -0.10 5.20
CA VAL A 40 10.39 0.29 3.80
C VAL A 40 10.43 -0.95 2.91
N CYS A 41 11.18 -1.97 3.30
CA CYS A 41 11.28 -3.21 2.52
C CYS A 41 9.93 -3.94 2.42
N ALA A 42 9.18 -4.01 3.51
CA ALA A 42 7.87 -4.65 3.52
C ALA A 42 6.87 -3.90 2.62
N ILE A 43 6.87 -2.56 2.69
CA ILE A 43 6.00 -1.73 1.85
C ILE A 43 6.38 -1.87 0.37
N ARG A 44 7.67 -1.88 0.05
CA ARG A 44 8.13 -2.07 -1.34
C ARG A 44 7.71 -3.43 -1.89
N ALA A 45 7.71 -4.47 -1.07
CA ALA A 45 7.27 -5.79 -1.51
C ALA A 45 5.77 -5.76 -1.90
N ALA A 46 4.94 -5.10 -1.10
CA ALA A 46 3.51 -4.91 -1.42
C ALA A 46 3.33 -4.06 -2.68
N GLU A 47 4.08 -2.97 -2.81
CA GLU A 47 4.04 -2.10 -3.98
C GLU A 47 4.40 -2.85 -5.26
N ALA A 48 5.44 -3.68 -5.21
CA ALA A 48 5.87 -4.47 -6.35
C ALA A 48 4.78 -5.43 -6.81
N GLN A 49 4.06 -6.06 -5.88
CA GLN A 49 2.96 -6.96 -6.23
C GLN A 49 1.81 -6.20 -6.90
N LEU A 50 1.51 -4.98 -6.45
CA LEU A 50 0.50 -4.15 -7.07
C LEU A 50 0.87 -3.75 -8.50
N PHE A 51 2.12 -3.37 -8.74
CA PHE A 51 2.60 -3.05 -10.08
C PHE A 51 2.57 -4.25 -11.02
N VAL A 52 2.86 -5.45 -10.52
CA VAL A 52 2.75 -6.68 -11.30
C VAL A 52 1.30 -6.96 -11.69
N ALA A 53 0.37 -6.74 -10.74
CA ALA A 53 -1.05 -6.98 -10.97
C ALA A 53 -1.64 -5.99 -11.99
N GLN A 54 -1.14 -4.76 -12.04
CA GLN A 54 -1.68 -3.72 -12.91
C GLN A 54 -0.55 -2.86 -13.47
N PRO A 55 0.25 -3.43 -14.40
CA PRO A 55 1.40 -2.71 -14.95
C PRO A 55 0.96 -1.54 -15.84
N GLY A 56 1.79 -0.52 -15.87
CA GLY A 56 1.56 0.65 -16.70
C GLY A 56 0.65 1.71 -16.09
N THR A 57 0.12 1.47 -14.91
CA THR A 57 -0.70 2.45 -14.21
C THR A 57 0.19 3.38 -13.38
N LEU A 58 0.00 4.68 -13.55
CA LEU A 58 0.62 5.66 -12.67
C LEU A 58 -0.30 5.87 -11.48
N PRO A 59 0.19 5.67 -10.26
CA PRO A 59 -0.66 5.83 -9.09
C PRO A 59 -1.03 7.30 -8.89
N GLU A 60 -2.34 7.56 -8.77
CA GLU A 60 -2.84 8.86 -8.37
C GLU A 60 -3.25 8.80 -6.91
N VAL A 61 -2.60 9.59 -6.08
CA VAL A 61 -2.96 9.69 -4.67
C VAL A 61 -3.83 10.92 -4.49
N PRO A 62 -5.06 10.76 -3.96
CA PRO A 62 -5.88 11.92 -3.64
C PRO A 62 -5.14 12.81 -2.66
N ALA A 63 -4.93 14.07 -3.05
CA ALA A 63 -4.10 14.99 -2.26
C ALA A 63 -4.68 15.28 -0.87
N GLU A 64 -5.98 15.22 -0.72
CA GLU A 64 -6.67 15.64 0.50
C GLU A 64 -6.64 14.62 1.62
N GLY A 65 -6.90 13.36 1.36
CA GLY A 65 -6.94 12.33 2.41
C GLY A 65 -5.57 11.95 2.92
N ALA A 66 -4.64 11.76 2.00
CA ALA A 66 -3.33 11.20 2.26
C ALA A 66 -2.44 12.09 3.15
N ALA A 67 -2.60 13.40 3.08
CA ALA A 67 -1.77 14.36 3.83
C ALA A 67 -1.96 14.28 5.34
N ARG A 68 -3.08 13.72 5.79
CA ARG A 68 -3.42 13.63 7.22
C ARG A 68 -3.15 12.26 7.81
N HIS A 69 -2.72 11.31 7.00
CA HIS A 69 -2.59 9.93 7.45
C HIS A 69 -1.16 9.59 7.80
N THR A 70 -1.01 8.76 8.82
CA THR A 70 0.24 8.11 9.13
C THR A 70 0.55 7.08 8.06
N CYS A 71 1.77 6.57 8.05
CA CYS A 71 2.15 5.49 7.14
C CYS A 71 1.23 4.28 7.31
N VAL A 72 0.94 3.88 8.56
CA VAL A 72 0.00 2.79 8.86
C VAL A 72 -1.39 3.11 8.32
N GLY A 73 -1.86 4.34 8.52
CA GLY A 73 -3.18 4.77 8.03
C GLY A 73 -3.30 4.63 6.52
N LEU A 74 -2.27 5.02 5.78
CA LEU A 74 -2.25 4.88 4.32
C LEU A 74 -2.32 3.41 3.89
N LEU A 75 -1.56 2.54 4.56
CA LEU A 75 -1.57 1.11 4.26
C LEU A 75 -2.91 0.46 4.60
N GLN A 76 -3.53 0.87 5.71
CA GLN A 76 -4.85 0.38 6.11
C GLN A 76 -5.92 0.79 5.10
N GLU A 77 -5.88 2.03 4.60
CA GLU A 77 -6.80 2.47 3.55
C GLU A 77 -6.61 1.68 2.26
N ALA A 78 -5.36 1.37 1.90
CA ALA A 78 -5.07 0.54 0.74
C ALA A 78 -5.68 -0.85 0.90
N GLU A 79 -5.53 -1.47 2.07
CA GLU A 79 -6.11 -2.77 2.36
C GLU A 79 -7.65 -2.71 2.31
N GLN A 80 -8.25 -1.65 2.84
CA GLN A 80 -9.70 -1.46 2.79
C GLN A 80 -10.19 -1.32 1.35
N SER A 81 -9.44 -0.63 0.49
CA SER A 81 -9.78 -0.51 -0.92
C SER A 81 -9.81 -1.88 -1.60
N LEU A 82 -8.79 -2.69 -1.37
CA LEU A 82 -8.70 -4.04 -1.95
C LEU A 82 -9.75 -4.99 -1.36
N ALA A 83 -10.09 -4.82 -0.09
CA ALA A 83 -11.11 -5.63 0.58
C ALA A 83 -12.51 -5.44 -0.02
N ARG A 84 -12.73 -4.35 -0.74
CA ARG A 84 -14.00 -4.11 -1.46
C ARG A 84 -14.17 -4.96 -2.70
N ILE A 85 -13.09 -5.57 -3.19
CA ILE A 85 -13.15 -6.48 -4.34
C ILE A 85 -13.66 -7.83 -3.84
N PRO A 86 -14.76 -8.38 -4.42
CA PRO A 86 -15.31 -9.66 -3.96
C PRO A 86 -14.31 -10.80 -4.15
N PRO A 87 -14.35 -11.82 -3.28
CA PRO A 87 -13.50 -13.01 -3.45
C PRO A 87 -13.75 -13.67 -4.81
N GLY A 88 -12.68 -14.01 -5.50
CA GLY A 88 -12.74 -14.59 -6.84
C GLY A 88 -12.77 -13.57 -7.96
N ASP A 89 -12.99 -12.29 -7.65
CA ASP A 89 -12.92 -11.20 -8.63
C ASP A 89 -11.55 -10.51 -8.52
N GLY A 90 -11.28 -9.62 -9.46
CA GLY A 90 -10.06 -8.83 -9.47
C GLY A 90 -8.82 -9.62 -9.89
N PRO A 91 -7.63 -9.12 -9.55
CA PRO A 91 -6.37 -9.76 -9.93
C PRO A 91 -6.23 -11.17 -9.31
N VAL A 92 -5.63 -12.08 -10.08
CA VAL A 92 -5.37 -13.45 -9.60
C VAL A 92 -4.52 -13.44 -8.33
N SER A 93 -3.61 -12.46 -8.23
CA SER A 93 -2.70 -12.33 -7.09
C SER A 93 -3.29 -11.52 -5.92
N LEU A 94 -4.59 -11.21 -5.92
CA LEU A 94 -5.20 -10.34 -4.91
C LEU A 94 -4.92 -10.81 -3.47
N ALA A 95 -5.07 -12.11 -3.20
CA ALA A 95 -4.82 -12.65 -1.88
C ALA A 95 -3.36 -12.47 -1.45
N LEU A 96 -2.43 -12.62 -2.39
CA LEU A 96 -1.00 -12.43 -2.13
C LEU A 96 -0.70 -10.95 -1.85
N ILE A 97 -1.26 -10.05 -2.64
CA ILE A 97 -1.12 -8.61 -2.43
C ILE A 97 -1.59 -8.22 -1.03
N ARG A 98 -2.75 -8.71 -0.63
CA ARG A 98 -3.32 -8.42 0.69
C ARG A 98 -2.47 -8.99 1.82
N ALA A 99 -1.85 -10.15 1.62
CA ALA A 99 -0.93 -10.73 2.58
C ALA A 99 0.31 -9.85 2.76
N TYR A 100 0.89 -9.37 1.68
CA TYR A 100 2.03 -8.43 1.74
C TYR A 100 1.65 -7.12 2.43
N LEU A 101 0.44 -6.60 2.16
CA LEU A 101 -0.04 -5.40 2.83
C LEU A 101 -0.20 -5.60 4.33
N THR A 102 -0.74 -6.74 4.75
CA THR A 102 -0.88 -7.07 6.16
C THR A 102 0.48 -7.11 6.85
N ASP A 103 1.47 -7.73 6.23
CA ASP A 103 2.84 -7.75 6.76
C ASP A 103 3.42 -6.33 6.87
N ALA A 104 3.20 -5.50 5.86
CA ALA A 104 3.67 -4.12 5.86
C ALA A 104 3.02 -3.30 6.97
N ILE A 105 1.72 -3.51 7.22
CA ILE A 105 0.99 -2.85 8.31
C ILE A 105 1.59 -3.24 9.66
N VAL A 106 1.83 -4.53 9.88
CA VAL A 106 2.42 -5.02 11.14
C VAL A 106 3.81 -4.42 11.35
N GLU A 107 4.65 -4.45 10.32
CA GLU A 107 6.01 -3.90 10.40
C GLU A 107 6.01 -2.40 10.69
N THR A 108 5.09 -1.67 10.10
CA THR A 108 5.01 -0.22 10.24
C THR A 108 4.40 0.19 11.57
N ALA A 109 3.37 -0.50 12.02
CA ALA A 109 2.65 -0.19 13.26
C ALA A 109 3.55 -0.23 14.49
N GLY A 110 4.55 -1.11 14.49
CA GLY A 110 5.50 -1.22 15.59
C GLY A 110 6.48 -0.05 15.68
N ARG A 111 6.56 0.80 14.66
CA ARG A 111 7.54 1.87 14.54
C ARG A 111 6.95 3.27 14.64
N GLU A 112 5.67 3.41 14.30
CA GLU A 112 5.01 4.71 14.40
C GLU A 112 4.56 4.99 15.83
N PRO A 113 4.72 6.22 16.31
CA PRO A 113 4.26 6.61 17.63
C PRO A 113 2.74 6.62 17.75
#